data_64dd3adf2cb747e887601e2b5a296bbb
#
_entry.id   64dd3adf2cb747e887601e2b5a296bbb
#
_cell.length_a   1.000
_cell.length_b   1.000
_cell.length_c   1.000
_cell.angle_alpha   90.00
_cell.angle_beta   90.00
_cell.angle_gamma   90.00
#
_symmetry.space_group_name_H-M   'P 1'
#
loop_
_entity.id
_entity.type
_entity.pdbx_description
1 polymer ?
#
loop_
_entity_poly.entity_id
_entity_poly.type
_entity_poly.pdbx_seq_one_letter_code
_entity_poly.pdbx_strand_id
1 'polypeptide(L)'
;KHARDLNIKVLLEYDVDRLLAPFLKEAGLQPKGKLYPNWEGLDGHIGGHYLTALAMNYAATGNTECKRRMEYFIEEIRACQEANGKNNPGWGVGYAGGVPNSSVIWSTLRKGDFRAYRSAWVPWYNVHKLYAGLRDAWSYTGNEAAREIFLKFCDWGINITSQLTDEQMESMLDTEHGGMNEIFADAYLMTGNEKYLAAAARFSHRMLLDAMAAGIDNLDN
;
A
#
# COMPACT_ATOMS: atom_id res chain seq x y z
N LYS A 1 -12.36 -15.66 23.61
CA LYS A 1 -11.00 -15.60 24.19
C LYS A 1 -10.07 -16.59 23.49
N HIS A 2 -10.40 -17.89 23.45
CA HIS A 2 -9.54 -18.94 22.84
C HIS A 2 -9.17 -18.65 21.36
N ALA A 3 -10.13 -18.30 20.49
CA ALA A 3 -9.88 -18.00 19.09
C ALA A 3 -8.92 -16.80 18.92
N ARG A 4 -9.08 -15.75 19.73
CA ARG A 4 -8.19 -14.60 19.73
C ARG A 4 -6.77 -14.98 20.14
N ASP A 5 -6.63 -15.76 21.21
CA ASP A 5 -5.32 -16.16 21.73
C ASP A 5 -4.59 -17.06 20.73
N LEU A 6 -5.32 -17.93 20.02
CA LEU A 6 -4.78 -18.74 18.92
C LEU A 6 -4.35 -17.87 17.74
N ASN A 7 -5.16 -16.87 17.36
CA ASN A 7 -4.83 -15.92 16.30
C ASN A 7 -3.52 -15.18 16.60
N ILE A 8 -3.36 -14.66 17.82
CA ILE A 8 -2.11 -13.99 18.24
C ILE A 8 -0.92 -14.95 18.14
N LYS A 9 -1.09 -16.19 18.60
CA LYS A 9 -0.02 -17.19 18.52
C LYS A 9 0.43 -17.40 17.08
N VAL A 10 -0.48 -17.65 16.16
CA VAL A 10 -0.19 -17.83 14.73
C VAL A 10 0.46 -16.58 14.14
N LEU A 11 -0.07 -15.39 14.46
CA LEU A 11 0.49 -14.11 13.98
C LEU A 11 1.95 -13.93 14.43
N LEU A 12 2.29 -14.34 15.63
CA LEU A 12 3.64 -14.23 16.19
C LEU A 12 4.59 -15.36 15.72
N GLU A 13 4.12 -16.37 15.00
CA GLU A 13 4.96 -17.38 14.32
C GLU A 13 5.59 -16.83 13.02
N TYR A 14 5.02 -15.76 12.43
CA TYR A 14 5.63 -15.13 11.26
C TYR A 14 6.95 -14.45 11.61
N ASP A 15 7.92 -14.64 10.73
CA ASP A 15 9.21 -13.94 10.79
C ASP A 15 9.06 -12.56 10.11
N VAL A 16 9.23 -11.50 10.90
CA VAL A 16 9.03 -10.11 10.45
C VAL A 16 10.04 -9.72 9.37
N ASP A 17 11.30 -10.16 9.49
CA ASP A 17 12.35 -9.84 8.51
C ASP A 17 12.09 -10.48 7.15
N ARG A 18 11.44 -11.64 7.13
CA ARG A 18 11.00 -12.28 5.89
C ARG A 18 9.84 -11.55 5.24
N LEU A 19 8.93 -10.96 6.03
CA LEU A 19 7.83 -10.13 5.52
C LEU A 19 8.33 -8.77 5.03
N LEU A 20 9.40 -8.24 5.62
CA LEU A 20 10.05 -6.98 5.23
C LEU A 20 10.95 -7.14 4.00
N ALA A 21 11.40 -8.36 3.69
CA ALA A 21 12.36 -8.61 2.63
C ALA A 21 11.98 -7.99 1.25
N PRO A 22 10.72 -8.06 0.77
CA PRO A 22 10.33 -7.43 -0.50
C PRO A 22 10.53 -5.92 -0.49
N PHE A 23 10.18 -5.23 0.59
CA PHE A 23 10.29 -3.78 0.73
C PHE A 23 11.75 -3.32 0.72
N LEU A 24 12.61 -3.99 1.50
CA LEU A 24 14.04 -3.73 1.54
C LEU A 24 14.68 -3.96 0.16
N LYS A 25 14.35 -5.05 -0.51
CA LYS A 25 14.84 -5.39 -1.85
C LYS A 25 14.50 -4.30 -2.86
N GLU A 26 13.23 -3.89 -2.95
CA GLU A 26 12.79 -2.87 -3.91
C GLU A 26 13.33 -1.47 -3.60
N ALA A 27 13.64 -1.18 -2.33
CA ALA A 27 14.32 0.04 -1.91
C ALA A 27 15.84 0.04 -2.17
N GLY A 28 16.40 -1.08 -2.65
CA GLY A 28 17.84 -1.25 -2.83
C GLY A 28 18.62 -1.41 -1.52
N LEU A 29 17.94 -1.83 -0.45
CA LEU A 29 18.51 -2.16 0.84
C LEU A 29 18.74 -3.67 0.95
N GLN A 30 19.65 -4.08 1.85
CA GLN A 30 19.93 -5.48 2.10
C GLN A 30 18.79 -6.12 2.90
N PRO A 31 18.04 -7.11 2.35
CA PRO A 31 17.07 -7.88 3.13
C PRO A 31 17.72 -8.59 4.31
N LYS A 32 17.04 -8.57 5.46
CA LYS A 32 17.49 -9.23 6.70
C LYS A 32 17.01 -10.68 6.80
N GLY A 33 15.99 -11.05 6.01
CA GLY A 33 15.42 -12.39 5.92
C GLY A 33 15.22 -12.84 4.48
N LYS A 34 15.05 -14.15 4.26
CA LYS A 34 14.71 -14.72 2.95
C LYS A 34 13.19 -14.56 2.73
N LEU A 35 12.78 -14.08 1.54
CA LEU A 35 11.37 -13.97 1.17
C LEU A 35 10.59 -15.27 1.45
N TYR A 36 9.31 -15.12 1.81
CA TYR A 36 8.42 -16.27 1.85
C TYR A 36 8.19 -16.80 0.43
N PRO A 37 8.15 -18.12 0.23
CA PRO A 37 7.89 -18.72 -1.08
C PRO A 37 6.42 -18.59 -1.50
N ASN A 38 6.15 -18.86 -2.76
CA ASN A 38 4.81 -18.95 -3.37
C ASN A 38 4.05 -17.62 -3.47
N TRP A 39 4.75 -16.49 -3.44
CA TRP A 39 4.18 -15.16 -3.63
C TRP A 39 4.86 -14.38 -4.75
N GLU A 40 5.55 -15.09 -5.63
CA GLU A 40 6.30 -14.49 -6.74
C GLU A 40 5.37 -13.64 -7.61
N GLY A 41 5.69 -12.35 -7.71
CA GLY A 41 4.87 -11.34 -8.41
C GLY A 41 3.91 -10.56 -7.50
N LEU A 42 3.54 -11.10 -6.32
CA LEU A 42 2.69 -10.44 -5.32
C LEU A 42 3.45 -10.16 -4.00
N ASP A 43 4.76 -10.21 -4.05
CA ASP A 43 5.61 -9.92 -2.89
C ASP A 43 5.28 -8.57 -2.24
N GLY A 44 5.21 -8.52 -0.92
CA GLY A 44 4.96 -7.30 -0.16
C GLY A 44 3.54 -7.17 0.40
N HIS A 45 2.49 -7.66 -0.28
CA HIS A 45 1.10 -7.46 0.17
C HIS A 45 0.82 -8.04 1.57
N ILE A 46 1.38 -9.21 1.89
CA ILE A 46 1.21 -9.85 3.22
C ILE A 46 1.76 -8.97 4.34
N GLY A 47 2.85 -8.23 4.09
CA GLY A 47 3.41 -7.30 5.09
C GLY A 47 2.40 -6.24 5.54
N GLY A 48 1.59 -5.70 4.63
CA GLY A 48 0.52 -4.77 4.96
C GLY A 48 -0.56 -5.40 5.82
N HIS A 49 -1.06 -6.59 5.44
CA HIS A 49 -2.02 -7.35 6.26
C HIS A 49 -1.48 -7.70 7.65
N TYR A 50 -0.20 -8.07 7.73
CA TYR A 50 0.46 -8.35 8.99
C TYR A 50 0.50 -7.12 9.91
N LEU A 51 0.81 -5.96 9.35
CA LEU A 51 0.85 -4.69 10.08
C LEU A 51 -0.54 -4.33 10.65
N THR A 52 -1.60 -4.44 9.84
CA THR A 52 -3.00 -4.31 10.30
C THR A 52 -3.29 -5.26 11.46
N ALA A 53 -2.96 -6.55 11.30
CA ALA A 53 -3.23 -7.55 12.32
C ALA A 53 -2.49 -7.29 13.63
N LEU A 54 -1.23 -6.84 13.58
CA LEU A 54 -0.47 -6.45 14.78
C LEU A 54 -1.13 -5.26 15.51
N ALA A 55 -1.51 -4.21 14.75
CA ALA A 55 -2.15 -3.02 15.30
C ALA A 55 -3.48 -3.36 16.00
N MET A 56 -4.35 -4.11 15.32
CA MET A 56 -5.64 -4.53 15.86
C MET A 56 -5.50 -5.43 17.09
N ASN A 57 -4.57 -6.39 17.07
CA ASN A 57 -4.33 -7.25 18.22
C ASN A 57 -3.76 -6.48 19.42
N TYR A 58 -2.85 -5.53 19.21
CA TYR A 58 -2.36 -4.66 20.27
C TYR A 58 -3.48 -3.81 20.85
N ALA A 59 -4.27 -3.14 20.03
CA ALA A 59 -5.39 -2.32 20.47
C ALA A 59 -6.43 -3.12 21.27
N ALA A 60 -6.73 -4.35 20.84
CA ALA A 60 -7.73 -5.20 21.49
C ALA A 60 -7.25 -5.90 22.77
N THR A 61 -5.94 -6.03 22.99
CA THR A 61 -5.40 -6.91 24.03
C THR A 61 -4.29 -6.33 24.88
N GLY A 62 -3.66 -5.25 24.44
CA GLY A 62 -2.44 -4.70 25.05
C GLY A 62 -1.19 -5.59 24.87
N ASN A 63 -1.20 -6.54 23.91
CA ASN A 63 -0.07 -7.44 23.69
C ASN A 63 1.18 -6.67 23.26
N THR A 64 2.18 -6.62 24.14
CA THR A 64 3.39 -5.81 23.95
C THR A 64 4.30 -6.35 22.84
N GLU A 65 4.27 -7.65 22.54
CA GLU A 65 5.03 -8.23 21.44
C GLU A 65 4.42 -7.83 20.08
N CYS A 66 3.08 -7.77 19.98
CA CYS A 66 2.43 -7.20 18.78
C CYS A 66 2.85 -5.74 18.58
N LYS A 67 2.87 -4.94 19.64
CA LYS A 67 3.34 -3.55 19.60
C LYS A 67 4.78 -3.45 19.11
N ARG A 68 5.69 -4.19 19.75
CA ARG A 68 7.11 -4.17 19.42
C ARG A 68 7.36 -4.52 17.95
N ARG A 69 6.69 -5.56 17.43
CA ARG A 69 6.82 -5.96 16.02
C ARG A 69 6.22 -4.95 15.06
N MET A 70 5.09 -4.33 15.42
CA MET A 70 4.48 -3.25 14.65
C MET A 70 5.44 -2.05 14.54
N GLU A 71 6.00 -1.59 15.65
CA GLU A 71 6.93 -0.47 15.68
C GLU A 71 8.20 -0.79 14.87
N TYR A 72 8.76 -1.97 15.02
CA TYR A 72 9.90 -2.43 14.22
C TYR A 72 9.59 -2.44 12.72
N PHE A 73 8.44 -2.98 12.33
CA PHE A 73 8.01 -3.02 10.93
C PHE A 73 7.89 -1.60 10.36
N ILE A 74 7.29 -0.67 11.09
CA ILE A 74 7.10 0.72 10.68
C ILE A 74 8.44 1.42 10.46
N GLU A 75 9.42 1.25 11.34
CA GLU A 75 10.75 1.86 11.19
C GLU A 75 11.50 1.31 9.97
N GLU A 76 11.41 0.01 9.69
CA GLU A 76 12.00 -0.58 8.48
C GLU A 76 11.32 -0.03 7.20
N ILE A 77 9.99 0.16 7.20
CA ILE A 77 9.28 0.78 6.08
C ILE A 77 9.68 2.26 5.91
N ARG A 78 9.93 2.99 7.01
CA ARG A 78 10.47 4.34 6.96
C ARG A 78 11.82 4.38 6.23
N ALA A 79 12.74 3.48 6.61
CA ALA A 79 14.04 3.37 5.96
C ALA A 79 13.90 3.03 4.46
N CYS A 80 12.96 2.14 4.09
CA CYS A 80 12.67 1.82 2.69
C CYS A 80 12.15 3.06 1.93
N GLN A 81 11.24 3.83 2.52
CA GLN A 81 10.69 5.04 1.91
C GLN A 81 11.77 6.09 1.65
N GLU A 82 12.65 6.32 2.61
CA GLU A 82 13.78 7.25 2.50
C GLU A 82 14.78 6.80 1.42
N ALA A 83 15.12 5.50 1.41
CA ALA A 83 16.02 4.92 0.41
C ALA A 83 15.43 5.03 -1.01
N ASN A 84 14.15 4.75 -1.20
CA ASN A 84 13.47 4.91 -2.48
C ASN A 84 13.52 6.36 -2.97
N GLY A 85 13.26 7.33 -2.11
CA GLY A 85 13.34 8.75 -2.45
C GLY A 85 14.74 9.18 -2.89
N LYS A 86 15.77 8.68 -2.20
CA LYS A 86 17.18 8.96 -2.51
C LYS A 86 17.65 8.26 -3.79
N ASN A 87 17.37 6.98 -3.93
CA ASN A 87 17.88 6.14 -5.01
C ASN A 87 17.09 6.34 -6.32
N ASN A 88 15.83 6.74 -6.23
CA ASN A 88 14.90 6.85 -7.35
C ASN A 88 14.19 8.23 -7.39
N PRO A 89 14.90 9.36 -7.46
CA PRO A 89 14.29 10.69 -7.32
C PRO A 89 13.25 10.99 -8.42
N GLY A 90 13.30 10.29 -9.55
CA GLY A 90 12.34 10.46 -10.65
C GLY A 90 10.96 9.85 -10.41
N TRP A 91 10.84 8.82 -9.53
CA TRP A 91 9.56 8.13 -9.29
C TRP A 91 9.37 7.68 -7.83
N GLY A 92 10.44 7.55 -7.06
CA GLY A 92 10.43 6.85 -5.77
C GLY A 92 10.26 7.75 -4.54
N VAL A 93 10.15 9.08 -4.71
CA VAL A 93 9.97 10.00 -3.57
C VAL A 93 8.63 9.74 -2.89
N GLY A 94 8.69 9.26 -1.65
CA GLY A 94 7.51 8.86 -0.86
C GLY A 94 7.07 7.41 -1.07
N TYR A 95 7.61 6.66 -2.03
CA TYR A 95 7.28 5.25 -2.27
C TYR A 95 7.82 4.34 -1.15
N ALA A 96 6.96 3.47 -0.64
CA ALA A 96 7.28 2.53 0.43
C ALA A 96 6.93 1.07 0.10
N GLY A 97 6.41 0.79 -1.11
CA GLY A 97 5.90 -0.53 -1.49
C GLY A 97 6.99 -1.57 -1.75
N GLY A 98 6.57 -2.84 -1.75
CA GLY A 98 7.42 -4.00 -2.06
C GLY A 98 7.05 -4.70 -3.37
N VAL A 99 6.41 -3.99 -4.32
CA VAL A 99 5.99 -4.55 -5.62
C VAL A 99 7.21 -4.96 -6.44
N PRO A 100 7.32 -6.21 -6.87
CA PRO A 100 8.44 -6.65 -7.69
C PRO A 100 8.60 -5.82 -8.97
N ASN A 101 9.85 -5.42 -9.28
CA ASN A 101 10.17 -4.54 -10.41
C ASN A 101 9.55 -3.13 -10.33
N SER A 102 9.35 -2.60 -9.12
CA SER A 102 8.80 -1.25 -8.86
C SER A 102 9.40 -0.18 -9.76
N SER A 103 10.72 -0.19 -9.97
CA SER A 103 11.42 0.82 -10.77
C SER A 103 10.91 0.86 -12.21
N VAL A 104 10.71 -0.29 -12.84
CA VAL A 104 10.22 -0.35 -14.22
C VAL A 104 8.74 0.03 -14.28
N ILE A 105 7.93 -0.56 -13.39
CA ILE A 105 6.48 -0.34 -13.37
C ILE A 105 6.17 1.15 -13.20
N TRP A 106 6.65 1.76 -12.12
CA TRP A 106 6.26 3.12 -11.77
C TRP A 106 6.90 4.19 -12.64
N SER A 107 8.15 3.98 -13.10
CA SER A 107 8.81 4.94 -14.00
C SER A 107 8.18 4.99 -15.39
N THR A 108 7.58 3.88 -15.86
CA THR A 108 6.87 3.85 -17.15
C THR A 108 5.41 4.26 -17.02
N LEU A 109 4.71 3.82 -15.97
CA LEU A 109 3.33 4.19 -15.69
C LEU A 109 3.14 5.71 -15.65
N ARG A 110 4.01 6.44 -14.94
CA ARG A 110 3.92 7.91 -14.86
C ARG A 110 4.02 8.64 -16.19
N LYS A 111 4.52 7.96 -17.24
CA LYS A 111 4.62 8.48 -18.61
C LYS A 111 3.44 8.03 -19.50
N GLY A 112 2.45 7.34 -18.92
CA GLY A 112 1.34 6.76 -19.68
C GLY A 112 1.67 5.45 -20.41
N ASP A 113 2.83 4.85 -20.13
CA ASP A 113 3.17 3.52 -20.66
C ASP A 113 2.80 2.44 -19.65
N PHE A 114 1.73 1.73 -19.93
CA PHE A 114 1.14 0.72 -19.03
C PHE A 114 1.61 -0.72 -19.31
N ARG A 115 2.55 -0.95 -20.21
CA ARG A 115 2.97 -2.32 -20.57
C ARG A 115 3.53 -3.09 -19.39
N ALA A 116 4.47 -2.50 -18.64
CA ALA A 116 5.04 -3.13 -17.45
C ALA A 116 3.99 -3.30 -16.33
N TYR A 117 3.13 -2.30 -16.15
CA TYR A 117 2.04 -2.33 -15.18
C TYR A 117 1.05 -3.47 -15.47
N ARG A 118 0.60 -3.62 -16.72
CA ARG A 118 -0.36 -4.66 -17.14
C ARG A 118 0.22 -6.07 -17.12
N SER A 119 1.54 -6.22 -17.23
CA SER A 119 2.22 -7.51 -17.11
C SER A 119 2.55 -7.90 -15.67
N ALA A 120 2.45 -6.97 -14.73
CA ALA A 120 2.66 -7.23 -13.31
C ALA A 120 1.38 -7.78 -12.65
N TRP A 121 1.55 -8.47 -11.53
CA TRP A 121 0.42 -8.99 -10.79
C TRP A 121 -0.08 -7.95 -9.77
N VAL A 122 -1.20 -7.29 -10.12
CA VAL A 122 -1.98 -6.35 -9.32
C VAL A 122 -1.18 -5.37 -8.45
N PRO A 123 -0.38 -4.46 -9.06
CA PRO A 123 0.51 -3.56 -8.31
C PRO A 123 -0.21 -2.62 -7.35
N TRP A 124 -1.36 -2.04 -7.75
CA TRP A 124 -2.15 -1.17 -6.88
C TRP A 124 -2.76 -1.91 -5.69
N TYR A 125 -3.26 -3.13 -5.89
CA TYR A 125 -3.71 -4.00 -4.79
C TYR A 125 -2.56 -4.25 -3.79
N ASN A 126 -1.38 -4.55 -4.30
CA ASN A 126 -0.20 -4.83 -3.47
C ASN A 126 0.13 -3.63 -2.57
N VAL A 127 0.31 -2.43 -3.15
CA VAL A 127 0.62 -1.25 -2.35
C VAL A 127 -0.53 -0.85 -1.41
N HIS A 128 -1.79 -1.05 -1.83
CA HIS A 128 -2.96 -0.78 -1.00
C HIS A 128 -2.88 -1.49 0.36
N LYS A 129 -2.35 -2.70 0.42
CA LYS A 129 -2.24 -3.45 1.68
C LYS A 129 -1.29 -2.79 2.66
N LEU A 130 -0.18 -2.22 2.18
CA LEU A 130 0.71 -1.44 3.04
C LEU A 130 0.07 -0.11 3.48
N TYR A 131 -0.61 0.59 2.58
CA TYR A 131 -1.38 1.78 2.95
C TYR A 131 -2.36 1.49 4.07
N ALA A 132 -3.18 0.44 3.91
CA ALA A 132 -4.14 0.03 4.94
C ALA A 132 -3.45 -0.31 6.27
N GLY A 133 -2.33 -1.05 6.23
CA GLY A 133 -1.55 -1.39 7.41
C GLY A 133 -1.00 -0.16 8.16
N LEU A 134 -0.49 0.82 7.44
CA LEU A 134 0.01 2.07 8.03
C LEU A 134 -1.13 2.92 8.61
N ARG A 135 -2.26 3.05 7.88
CA ARG A 135 -3.48 3.70 8.38
C ARG A 135 -3.96 3.06 9.68
N ASP A 136 -4.05 1.73 9.70
CA ASP A 136 -4.54 0.98 10.85
C ASP A 136 -3.59 1.10 12.05
N ALA A 137 -2.28 1.05 11.82
CA ALA A 137 -1.28 1.27 12.87
C ALA A 137 -1.47 2.64 13.54
N TRP A 138 -1.72 3.70 12.77
CA TRP A 138 -2.04 5.00 13.34
C TRP A 138 -3.41 5.01 14.01
N SER A 139 -4.47 4.57 13.32
CA SER A 139 -5.86 4.70 13.80
C SER A 139 -6.12 3.91 15.07
N TYR A 140 -5.55 2.71 15.21
CA TYR A 140 -5.75 1.86 16.38
C TYR A 140 -4.78 2.11 17.52
N THR A 141 -3.61 2.68 17.24
CA THR A 141 -2.54 2.77 18.25
C THR A 141 -1.97 4.17 18.47
N GLY A 142 -2.34 5.15 17.63
CA GLY A 142 -1.79 6.50 17.68
C GLY A 142 -0.34 6.60 17.20
N ASN A 143 0.16 5.64 16.41
CA ASN A 143 1.55 5.65 15.93
C ASN A 143 1.77 6.74 14.87
N GLU A 144 2.34 7.88 15.27
CA GLU A 144 2.57 9.03 14.38
C GLU A 144 3.58 8.74 13.26
N ALA A 145 4.53 7.83 13.48
CA ALA A 145 5.46 7.41 12.43
C ALA A 145 4.73 6.73 11.27
N ALA A 146 3.76 5.87 11.58
CA ALA A 146 2.92 5.24 10.57
C ALA A 146 2.11 6.27 9.78
N ARG A 147 1.55 7.28 10.46
CA ARG A 147 0.82 8.39 9.82
C ARG A 147 1.70 9.19 8.86
N GLU A 148 2.90 9.55 9.28
CA GLU A 148 3.84 10.29 8.44
C GLU A 148 4.22 9.53 7.17
N ILE A 149 4.54 8.22 7.31
CA ILE A 149 4.88 7.36 6.18
C ILE A 149 3.66 7.22 5.24
N PHE A 150 2.47 7.00 5.80
CA PHE A 150 1.22 6.90 5.06
C PHE A 150 0.96 8.15 4.20
N LEU A 151 1.05 9.34 4.79
CA LEU A 151 0.79 10.59 4.06
C LEU A 151 1.82 10.87 2.96
N LYS A 152 3.12 10.60 3.23
CA LYS A 152 4.15 10.69 2.19
C LYS A 152 3.91 9.68 1.05
N PHE A 153 3.42 8.50 1.40
CA PHE A 153 3.07 7.49 0.41
C PHE A 153 1.82 7.90 -0.40
N CYS A 154 0.82 8.53 0.22
CA CYS A 154 -0.31 9.14 -0.50
C CYS A 154 0.17 10.25 -1.47
N ASP A 155 1.08 11.09 -1.06
CA ASP A 155 1.68 12.11 -1.93
C ASP A 155 2.44 11.48 -3.11
N TRP A 156 3.11 10.34 -2.90
CA TRP A 156 3.69 9.56 -3.99
C TRP A 156 2.62 9.08 -4.98
N GLY A 157 1.51 8.51 -4.51
CA GLY A 157 0.41 8.02 -5.37
C GLY A 157 -0.20 9.12 -6.22
N ILE A 158 -0.36 10.33 -5.67
CA ILE A 158 -0.77 11.53 -6.43
C ILE A 158 0.28 11.90 -7.47
N ASN A 159 1.56 11.96 -7.07
CA ASN A 159 2.64 12.39 -7.95
C ASN A 159 2.84 11.42 -9.13
N ILE A 160 2.82 10.11 -8.89
CA ILE A 160 3.08 9.09 -9.91
C ILE A 160 2.01 9.10 -11.01
N THR A 161 0.79 9.55 -10.71
CA THR A 161 -0.33 9.64 -11.64
C THR A 161 -0.62 11.05 -12.12
N SER A 162 0.14 12.07 -11.65
CA SER A 162 -0.16 13.48 -11.90
C SER A 162 -0.13 13.90 -13.37
N GLN A 163 0.61 13.21 -14.21
CA GLN A 163 0.75 13.50 -15.64
C GLN A 163 -0.19 12.68 -16.53
N LEU A 164 -0.95 11.74 -15.95
CA LEU A 164 -1.90 10.94 -16.70
C LEU A 164 -3.15 11.78 -17.02
N THR A 165 -3.67 11.65 -18.23
CA THR A 165 -4.99 12.19 -18.59
C THR A 165 -6.10 11.39 -17.89
N ASP A 166 -7.34 11.90 -17.90
CA ASP A 166 -8.47 11.17 -17.31
C ASP A 166 -8.73 9.85 -18.06
N GLU A 167 -8.56 9.81 -19.38
CA GLU A 167 -8.67 8.58 -20.18
C GLU A 167 -7.57 7.57 -19.82
N GLN A 168 -6.35 8.05 -19.54
CA GLN A 168 -5.26 7.20 -19.09
C GLN A 168 -5.51 6.65 -17.68
N MET A 169 -6.09 7.46 -16.79
CA MET A 169 -6.52 7.01 -15.45
C MET A 169 -7.57 5.90 -15.57
N GLU A 170 -8.64 6.12 -16.35
CA GLU A 170 -9.68 5.08 -16.57
C GLU A 170 -9.06 3.80 -17.16
N SER A 171 -8.20 3.91 -18.18
CA SER A 171 -7.51 2.76 -18.77
C SER A 171 -6.59 2.01 -17.80
N MET A 172 -6.01 2.69 -16.82
CA MET A 172 -5.26 2.09 -15.72
C MET A 172 -6.20 1.36 -14.76
N LEU A 173 -7.29 2.01 -14.36
CA LEU A 173 -8.29 1.49 -13.43
C LEU A 173 -9.08 0.31 -14.03
N ASP A 174 -9.29 0.28 -15.34
CA ASP A 174 -9.87 -0.85 -16.07
C ASP A 174 -9.01 -2.12 -15.93
N THR A 175 -7.70 -1.97 -15.82
CA THR A 175 -6.81 -3.09 -15.54
C THR A 175 -6.88 -3.52 -14.08
N GLU A 176 -6.92 -2.56 -13.15
CA GLU A 176 -6.90 -2.82 -11.72
C GLU A 176 -7.38 -1.60 -10.92
N HIS A 177 -8.39 -1.75 -10.07
CA HIS A 177 -8.94 -0.68 -9.23
C HIS A 177 -8.15 -0.52 -7.92
N GLY A 178 -7.73 -1.60 -7.29
CA GLY A 178 -6.84 -1.65 -6.14
C GLY A 178 -7.34 -1.03 -4.83
N GLY A 179 -8.53 -0.44 -4.78
CA GLY A 179 -9.09 0.21 -3.58
C GLY A 179 -8.42 1.54 -3.21
N MET A 180 -7.64 2.15 -4.10
CA MET A 180 -6.89 3.36 -3.79
C MET A 180 -7.76 4.58 -3.51
N ASN A 181 -9.00 4.64 -4.02
CA ASN A 181 -9.96 5.68 -3.69
C ASN A 181 -10.29 5.74 -2.19
N GLU A 182 -10.42 4.57 -1.52
CA GLU A 182 -10.58 4.47 -0.06
C GLU A 182 -9.38 5.09 0.66
N ILE A 183 -8.17 4.76 0.25
CA ILE A 183 -6.92 5.25 0.87
C ILE A 183 -6.84 6.78 0.82
N PHE A 184 -7.16 7.39 -0.31
CA PHE A 184 -7.15 8.85 -0.41
C PHE A 184 -8.30 9.51 0.35
N ALA A 185 -9.48 8.87 0.44
CA ALA A 185 -10.56 9.34 1.30
C ALA A 185 -10.14 9.33 2.79
N ASP A 186 -9.46 8.29 3.24
CA ASP A 186 -8.89 8.22 4.60
C ASP A 186 -7.84 9.34 4.83
N ALA A 187 -6.95 9.59 3.86
CA ALA A 187 -5.99 10.68 3.96
C ALA A 187 -6.67 12.05 4.07
N TYR A 188 -7.78 12.27 3.34
CA TYR A 188 -8.60 13.48 3.48
C TYR A 188 -9.19 13.57 4.89
N LEU A 189 -9.79 12.51 5.40
CA LEU A 189 -10.37 12.49 6.75
C LEU A 189 -9.33 12.77 7.84
N MET A 190 -8.08 12.30 7.64
CA MET A 190 -6.96 12.55 8.57
C MET A 190 -6.48 14.00 8.58
N THR A 191 -6.59 14.72 7.45
CA THR A 191 -5.88 15.98 7.25
C THR A 191 -6.75 17.17 6.89
N GLY A 192 -7.97 16.92 6.38
CA GLY A 192 -8.82 17.96 5.77
C GLY A 192 -8.26 18.54 4.46
N ASN A 193 -7.21 17.96 3.88
CA ASN A 193 -6.57 18.51 2.69
C ASN A 193 -7.24 18.00 1.41
N GLU A 194 -7.86 18.93 0.68
CA GLU A 194 -8.65 18.71 -0.55
C GLU A 194 -7.88 17.96 -1.67
N LYS A 195 -6.54 18.01 -1.67
CA LYS A 195 -5.76 17.23 -2.65
C LYS A 195 -6.03 15.73 -2.58
N TYR A 196 -6.29 15.21 -1.38
CA TYR A 196 -6.58 13.80 -1.18
C TYR A 196 -8.02 13.45 -1.60
N LEU A 197 -8.98 14.35 -1.37
CA LEU A 197 -10.34 14.18 -1.88
C LEU A 197 -10.38 14.16 -3.41
N ALA A 198 -9.65 15.07 -4.06
CA ALA A 198 -9.48 15.07 -5.50
C ALA A 198 -8.82 13.78 -6.02
N ALA A 199 -7.82 13.26 -5.30
CA ALA A 199 -7.19 11.99 -5.64
C ALA A 199 -8.15 10.80 -5.47
N ALA A 200 -8.96 10.77 -4.41
CA ALA A 200 -9.97 9.74 -4.21
C ALA A 200 -10.97 9.70 -5.39
N ALA A 201 -11.47 10.86 -5.81
CA ALA A 201 -12.35 10.98 -6.97
C ALA A 201 -11.67 10.48 -8.26
N ARG A 202 -10.38 10.81 -8.45
CA ARG A 202 -9.61 10.45 -9.63
C ARG A 202 -9.28 8.95 -9.70
N PHE A 203 -9.18 8.25 -8.56
CA PHE A 203 -9.03 6.80 -8.46
C PHE A 203 -10.37 6.04 -8.41
N SER A 204 -11.50 6.73 -8.60
CA SER A 204 -12.81 6.10 -8.70
C SER A 204 -13.11 5.71 -10.15
N HIS A 205 -13.33 4.42 -10.41
CA HIS A 205 -13.54 3.87 -11.75
C HIS A 205 -14.94 4.26 -12.28
N ARG A 206 -15.01 5.24 -13.15
CA ARG A 206 -16.26 5.85 -13.63
C ARG A 206 -17.09 4.91 -14.47
N MET A 207 -16.46 4.08 -15.31
CA MET A 207 -17.18 3.12 -16.15
C MET A 207 -18.14 2.24 -15.33
N LEU A 208 -17.71 1.83 -14.13
CA LEU A 208 -18.55 1.07 -13.22
C LEU A 208 -19.53 1.98 -12.45
N LEU A 209 -19.01 3.05 -11.83
CA LEU A 209 -19.79 3.88 -10.91
C LEU A 209 -20.89 4.69 -11.62
N ASP A 210 -20.61 5.21 -12.81
CA ASP A 210 -21.58 6.00 -13.57
C ASP A 210 -22.72 5.11 -14.07
N ALA A 211 -22.43 3.89 -14.52
CA ALA A 211 -23.43 2.91 -14.88
C ALA A 211 -24.34 2.53 -13.69
N MET A 212 -23.73 2.28 -12.52
CA MET A 212 -24.49 1.98 -11.28
C MET A 212 -25.36 3.16 -10.87
N ALA A 213 -24.84 4.40 -10.91
CA ALA A 213 -25.59 5.60 -10.58
C ALA A 213 -26.76 5.85 -11.53
N ALA A 214 -26.63 5.46 -12.80
CA ALA A 214 -27.69 5.53 -13.81
C ALA A 214 -28.68 4.37 -13.75
N GLY A 215 -28.47 3.36 -12.87
CA GLY A 215 -29.28 2.14 -12.79
C GLY A 215 -29.11 1.22 -14.01
N ILE A 216 -27.97 1.31 -14.68
CA ILE A 216 -27.63 0.48 -15.84
C ILE A 216 -26.79 -0.71 -15.35
N ASP A 217 -27.22 -1.92 -15.67
CA ASP A 217 -26.43 -3.12 -15.44
C ASP A 217 -25.34 -3.22 -16.53
N ASN A 218 -24.09 -3.05 -16.10
CA ASN A 218 -22.89 -3.08 -16.96
C ASN A 218 -21.86 -4.10 -16.47
N LEU A 219 -22.29 -5.06 -15.64
CA LEU A 219 -21.38 -6.02 -15.02
C LEU A 219 -20.94 -7.14 -15.95
N ASP A 220 -21.72 -7.40 -17.01
CA ASP A 220 -21.51 -8.51 -17.96
C ASP A 220 -20.84 -8.06 -19.28
N ASN A 221 -20.34 -6.83 -19.38
CA ASN A 221 -19.71 -6.27 -20.59
C ASN A 221 -18.21 -6.17 -20.49
#